data_fefc40f4571b57a561db2e7edb02c255
#
_entry.id   fefc40f4571b57a561db2e7edb02c255
#
_cell.length_a   1.000
_cell.length_b   1.000
_cell.length_c   1.000
_cell.angle_alpha   90.00
_cell.angle_beta   90.00
_cell.angle_gamma   90.00
#
_symmetry.space_group_name_H-M   'P 1'
#
loop_
_entity.id
_entity.type
_entity.pdbx_description
1 polymer ?
#
loop_
_entity_poly.entity_id
_entity_poly.type
_entity_poly.pdbx_seq_one_letter_code
_entity_poly.pdbx_strand_id
1 'polypeptide(L)'
;MFIPSFFKIANAAIIDQFIRNHSFATLISQGKEYPLATHIPLELEINAKGQQVLWGHISKGNPQWQAFEKAPKVLATFLSPIHHYISSSWYGQANVPTWNYLSAQVSGHIRIIQGEDLIESLRRLVDKYERDSVHPVSFDAMPEQVQQQMLGIVAFEIQIERKEASFKLSQNRNDVDFENVIRELRLSKDPLANALALEMVKYRNG
;
A
#
# COMPACT_ATOMS: atom_id res chain seq x y z
N MET A 1 -8.60 6.40 9.46
CA MET A 1 -9.64 5.50 8.88
C MET A 1 -10.59 5.05 9.97
N PHE A 2 -11.91 4.90 9.68
CA PHE A 2 -12.79 4.19 10.61
C PHE A 2 -12.55 2.68 10.47
N ILE A 3 -12.16 2.03 11.59
CA ILE A 3 -11.88 0.59 11.61
C ILE A 3 -12.60 -0.02 12.82
N PRO A 4 -13.62 -0.87 12.60
CA PRO A 4 -14.18 -1.68 13.68
C PRO A 4 -13.10 -2.54 14.33
N SER A 5 -13.19 -2.74 15.65
CA SER A 5 -12.17 -3.45 16.43
C SER A 5 -11.82 -4.84 15.89
N PHE A 6 -12.82 -5.55 15.36
CA PHE A 6 -12.65 -6.90 14.76
C PHE A 6 -11.71 -6.94 13.55
N PHE A 7 -11.55 -5.81 12.84
CA PHE A 7 -10.78 -5.76 11.59
C PHE A 7 -9.48 -4.99 11.72
N LYS A 8 -9.24 -4.43 12.92
CA LYS A 8 -8.07 -3.61 13.19
C LYS A 8 -6.83 -4.48 13.39
N ILE A 9 -5.79 -4.22 12.62
CA ILE A 9 -4.47 -4.81 12.87
C ILE A 9 -3.72 -3.94 13.87
N ALA A 10 -3.39 -4.51 15.02
CA ALA A 10 -2.63 -3.83 16.08
C ALA A 10 -1.10 -4.05 15.94
N ASN A 11 -0.68 -5.16 15.33
CA ASN A 11 0.73 -5.49 15.19
C ASN A 11 1.40 -4.65 14.10
N ALA A 12 2.31 -3.78 14.49
CA ALA A 12 3.03 -2.87 13.58
C ALA A 12 3.85 -3.64 12.51
N ALA A 13 4.42 -4.79 12.84
CA ALA A 13 5.20 -5.58 11.89
C ALA A 13 4.32 -6.16 10.77
N ILE A 14 3.08 -6.54 11.07
CA ILE A 14 2.11 -6.99 10.06
C ILE A 14 1.74 -5.83 9.13
N ILE A 15 1.52 -4.64 9.67
CA ILE A 15 1.23 -3.43 8.87
C ILE A 15 2.40 -3.11 7.95
N ASP A 16 3.63 -3.14 8.47
CA ASP A 16 4.84 -2.85 7.70
C ASP A 16 5.04 -3.87 6.58
N GLN A 17 4.85 -5.15 6.88
CA GLN A 17 4.93 -6.21 5.87
C GLN A 17 3.85 -6.05 4.78
N PHE A 18 2.63 -5.68 5.17
CA PHE A 18 1.55 -5.40 4.22
C PHE A 18 1.91 -4.25 3.29
N ILE A 19 2.42 -3.12 3.82
CA ILE A 19 2.84 -1.96 3.03
C ILE A 19 3.96 -2.36 2.06
N ARG A 20 4.98 -3.12 2.51
CA ARG A 20 6.09 -3.58 1.66
C ARG A 20 5.63 -4.48 0.52
N ASN A 21 4.62 -5.33 0.76
CA ASN A 21 4.09 -6.25 -0.23
C ASN A 21 3.11 -5.57 -1.22
N HIS A 22 2.58 -4.39 -0.87
CA HIS A 22 1.58 -3.67 -1.66
C HIS A 22 2.02 -2.22 -1.88
N SER A 23 3.29 -2.02 -2.25
CA SER A 23 3.91 -0.68 -2.34
C SER A 23 3.31 0.23 -3.42
N PHE A 24 2.61 -0.31 -4.44
CA PHE A 24 1.88 0.52 -5.41
C PHE A 24 0.63 1.11 -4.77
N ALA A 25 0.72 2.36 -4.39
CA ALA A 25 -0.22 3.05 -3.51
C ALA A 25 -0.86 4.27 -4.18
N THR A 26 -1.85 4.84 -3.52
CA THR A 26 -2.42 6.14 -3.89
C THR A 26 -1.94 7.19 -2.91
N LEU A 27 -1.17 8.16 -3.39
CA LEU A 27 -0.80 9.38 -2.65
C LEU A 27 -1.90 10.41 -2.80
N ILE A 28 -2.46 10.84 -1.67
CA ILE A 28 -3.51 11.86 -1.60
C ILE A 28 -2.95 13.08 -0.87
N SER A 29 -3.07 14.25 -1.49
CA SER A 29 -2.67 15.54 -0.92
C SER A 29 -3.75 16.60 -1.13
N GLN A 30 -3.60 17.72 -0.44
CA GLN A 30 -4.47 18.86 -0.63
C GLN A 30 -4.23 19.49 -2.01
N GLY A 31 -5.28 19.68 -2.79
CA GLY A 31 -5.28 20.48 -3.99
C GLY A 31 -5.97 21.83 -3.77
N LYS A 32 -6.01 22.66 -4.79
CA LYS A 32 -6.63 24.00 -4.72
C LYS A 32 -8.14 23.94 -4.56
N GLU A 33 -8.81 23.08 -5.30
CA GLU A 33 -10.28 22.93 -5.30
C GLU A 33 -10.70 21.57 -4.75
N TYR A 34 -10.01 20.51 -5.18
CA TYR A 34 -10.25 19.14 -4.78
C TYR A 34 -8.97 18.49 -4.28
N PRO A 35 -9.04 17.44 -3.43
CA PRO A 35 -7.89 16.61 -3.15
C PRO A 35 -7.29 16.05 -4.44
N LEU A 36 -5.97 16.00 -4.52
CA LEU A 36 -5.23 15.41 -5.63
C LEU A 36 -4.82 13.99 -5.24
N ALA A 37 -4.91 13.05 -6.19
CA ALA A 37 -4.52 11.66 -6.00
C ALA A 37 -3.62 11.20 -7.15
N THR A 38 -2.50 10.56 -6.83
CA THR A 38 -1.58 9.93 -7.80
C THR A 38 -1.28 8.51 -7.37
N HIS A 39 -1.34 7.57 -8.32
CA HIS A 39 -0.95 6.18 -8.10
C HIS A 39 0.54 6.01 -8.39
N ILE A 40 1.31 5.62 -7.38
CA ILE A 40 2.77 5.51 -7.44
C ILE A 40 3.29 4.46 -6.47
N PRO A 41 4.47 3.88 -6.69
CA PRO A 41 5.17 3.13 -5.66
C PRO A 41 5.54 4.04 -4.48
N LEU A 42 5.26 3.58 -3.26
CA LEU A 42 5.68 4.19 -2.01
C LEU A 42 6.41 3.14 -1.17
N GLU A 43 7.70 3.31 -1.00
CA GLU A 43 8.56 2.34 -0.34
C GLU A 43 8.75 2.65 1.14
N LEU A 44 8.49 1.65 1.98
CA LEU A 44 8.69 1.77 3.43
C LEU A 44 10.17 1.55 3.76
N GLU A 45 10.87 2.62 4.10
CA GLU A 45 12.32 2.67 4.25
C GLU A 45 12.74 3.25 5.61
N ILE A 46 14.04 3.17 5.89
CA ILE A 46 14.68 3.85 7.01
C ILE A 46 15.58 4.95 6.42
N ASN A 47 15.33 6.19 6.81
CA ASN A 47 16.15 7.33 6.37
C ASN A 47 17.49 7.42 7.14
N ALA A 48 18.35 8.34 6.74
CA ALA A 48 19.65 8.55 7.36
C ALA A 48 19.60 8.91 8.87
N LYS A 49 18.42 9.33 9.38
CA LYS A 49 18.20 9.63 10.81
C LYS A 49 17.70 8.40 11.59
N GLY A 50 17.60 7.22 10.97
CA GLY A 50 17.06 6.01 11.58
C GLY A 50 15.54 6.02 11.75
N GLN A 51 14.82 6.92 11.07
CA GLN A 51 13.38 7.04 11.14
C GLN A 51 12.72 6.25 10.00
N GLN A 52 11.62 5.59 10.31
CA GLN A 52 10.82 4.93 9.29
C GLN A 52 10.01 5.96 8.50
N VAL A 53 10.11 5.89 7.18
CA VAL A 53 9.51 6.83 6.24
C VAL A 53 8.93 6.10 5.03
N LEU A 54 8.10 6.78 4.24
CA LEU A 54 7.79 6.33 2.89
C LEU A 54 8.57 7.18 1.90
N TRP A 55 9.32 6.53 1.00
CA TRP A 55 9.94 7.17 -0.15
C TRP A 55 9.12 6.98 -1.41
N GLY A 56 9.05 8.01 -2.23
CA GLY A 56 8.40 7.97 -3.53
C GLY A 56 8.87 9.11 -4.42
N HIS A 57 8.41 9.07 -5.66
CA HIS A 57 8.65 10.16 -6.60
C HIS A 57 7.46 10.32 -7.55
N ILE A 58 7.32 11.52 -8.11
CA ILE A 58 6.37 11.83 -9.17
C ILE A 58 7.09 12.57 -10.28
N SER A 59 6.54 12.55 -11.49
CA SER A 59 7.05 13.34 -12.59
C SER A 59 7.03 14.83 -12.24
N LYS A 60 8.03 15.61 -12.65
CA LYS A 60 8.01 17.09 -12.57
C LYS A 60 6.80 17.70 -13.28
N GLY A 61 6.26 17.02 -14.30
CA GLY A 61 5.05 17.43 -14.99
C GLY A 61 3.76 17.24 -14.19
N ASN A 62 3.76 16.43 -13.11
CA ASN A 62 2.61 16.29 -12.23
C ASN A 62 2.56 17.48 -11.25
N PRO A 63 1.53 18.36 -11.29
CA PRO A 63 1.51 19.57 -10.47
C PRO A 63 1.32 19.33 -8.97
N GLN A 64 1.03 18.10 -8.54
CA GLN A 64 0.74 17.76 -7.14
C GLN A 64 1.89 18.17 -6.20
N TRP A 65 3.15 18.02 -6.62
CA TRP A 65 4.32 18.35 -5.80
C TRP A 65 4.43 19.84 -5.44
N GLN A 66 3.83 20.73 -6.23
CA GLN A 66 3.90 22.19 -5.99
C GLN A 66 3.20 22.60 -4.69
N ALA A 67 2.30 21.75 -4.18
CA ALA A 67 1.61 21.99 -2.92
C ALA A 67 2.35 21.42 -1.69
N PHE A 68 3.36 20.56 -1.86
CA PHE A 68 3.96 19.80 -0.75
C PHE A 68 4.56 20.68 0.35
N GLU A 69 5.19 21.80 -0.01
CA GLU A 69 5.78 22.72 0.98
C GLU A 69 4.74 23.51 1.76
N LYS A 70 3.64 23.90 1.10
CA LYS A 70 2.57 24.73 1.70
C LYS A 70 1.53 23.91 2.43
N ALA A 71 1.29 22.66 2.00
CA ALA A 71 0.31 21.74 2.56
C ALA A 71 0.95 20.35 2.70
N PRO A 72 1.89 20.16 3.66
CA PRO A 72 2.69 18.96 3.74
C PRO A 72 1.95 17.74 4.28
N LYS A 73 0.73 17.88 4.78
CA LYS A 73 -0.06 16.76 5.29
C LYS A 73 -0.62 15.93 4.14
N VAL A 74 -0.27 14.65 4.13
CA VAL A 74 -0.68 13.71 3.09
C VAL A 74 -1.23 12.42 3.67
N LEU A 75 -1.97 11.70 2.83
CA LEU A 75 -2.45 10.36 3.10
C LEU A 75 -1.98 9.43 1.97
N ALA A 76 -1.31 8.35 2.33
CA ALA A 76 -1.02 7.24 1.44
C ALA A 76 -1.98 6.08 1.74
N THR A 77 -2.61 5.52 0.70
CA THR A 77 -3.51 4.38 0.84
C THR A 77 -2.98 3.18 0.07
N PHE A 78 -2.91 2.04 0.73
CA PHE A 78 -2.45 0.77 0.22
C PHE A 78 -3.63 -0.19 0.22
N LEU A 79 -3.93 -0.80 -0.92
CA LEU A 79 -5.01 -1.77 -1.07
C LEU A 79 -4.46 -3.04 -1.70
N SER A 80 -4.73 -4.17 -1.07
CA SER A 80 -4.44 -5.46 -1.69
C SER A 80 -5.33 -5.68 -2.92
N PRO A 81 -4.83 -6.26 -4.02
CA PRO A 81 -5.67 -6.71 -5.11
C PRO A 81 -6.61 -7.86 -4.67
N ILE A 82 -6.29 -8.50 -3.55
CA ILE A 82 -7.06 -9.61 -2.98
C ILE A 82 -8.25 -9.02 -2.21
N HIS A 83 -9.41 -8.91 -2.88
CA HIS A 83 -10.68 -8.53 -2.30
C HIS A 83 -11.83 -9.20 -3.06
N HIS A 84 -12.93 -9.47 -2.38
CA HIS A 84 -14.08 -10.11 -3.02
C HIS A 84 -15.40 -9.76 -2.32
N TYR A 85 -16.47 -9.76 -3.08
CA TYR A 85 -17.83 -9.67 -2.58
C TYR A 85 -18.22 -10.96 -1.88
N ILE A 86 -18.82 -10.86 -0.71
CA ILE A 86 -19.33 -11.98 0.10
C ILE A 86 -20.85 -11.94 0.02
N SER A 87 -21.43 -12.95 -0.64
CA SER A 87 -22.87 -13.03 -0.86
C SER A 87 -23.63 -13.34 0.44
N SER A 88 -24.80 -12.75 0.57
CA SER A 88 -25.75 -13.07 1.66
C SER A 88 -26.21 -14.53 1.64
N SER A 89 -26.24 -15.17 0.46
CA SER A 89 -26.63 -16.57 0.31
C SER A 89 -25.62 -17.59 0.84
N TRP A 90 -24.40 -17.14 1.19
CA TRP A 90 -23.36 -18.01 1.75
C TRP A 90 -23.49 -18.22 3.25
N TYR A 91 -24.33 -17.44 3.93
CA TYR A 91 -24.57 -17.54 5.35
C TYR A 91 -25.67 -18.56 5.68
N GLY A 92 -25.55 -19.23 6.80
CA GLY A 92 -26.54 -20.20 7.30
C GLY A 92 -27.84 -19.53 7.79
N GLN A 93 -27.80 -18.23 8.05
CA GLN A 93 -28.96 -17.42 8.45
C GLN A 93 -29.00 -16.14 7.61
N ALA A 94 -30.20 -15.51 7.55
CA ALA A 94 -30.36 -14.24 6.84
C ALA A 94 -29.37 -13.18 7.34
N ASN A 95 -28.54 -12.67 6.45
CA ASN A 95 -27.52 -11.68 6.74
C ASN A 95 -27.29 -10.76 5.54
N VAL A 96 -26.65 -9.60 5.77
CA VAL A 96 -26.32 -8.65 4.71
C VAL A 96 -25.06 -9.07 3.97
N PRO A 97 -24.99 -8.85 2.64
CA PRO A 97 -23.77 -9.06 1.88
C PRO A 97 -22.71 -8.02 2.29
N THR A 98 -21.45 -8.31 1.96
CA THR A 98 -20.34 -7.41 2.27
C THR A 98 -19.18 -7.60 1.32
N TRP A 99 -18.12 -6.80 1.50
CA TRP A 99 -16.81 -7.01 0.87
C TRP A 99 -15.79 -7.40 1.92
N ASN A 100 -14.97 -8.39 1.61
CA ASN A 100 -13.75 -8.67 2.34
C ASN A 100 -12.56 -8.08 1.57
N TYR A 101 -11.62 -7.47 2.29
CA TYR A 101 -10.46 -6.78 1.74
C TYR A 101 -9.37 -6.59 2.80
N LEU A 102 -8.14 -6.29 2.34
CA LEU A 102 -7.02 -5.89 3.19
C LEU A 102 -6.53 -4.52 2.72
N SER A 103 -6.41 -3.57 3.64
CA SER A 103 -5.93 -2.23 3.34
C SER A 103 -5.12 -1.65 4.48
N ALA A 104 -4.20 -0.73 4.13
CA ALA A 104 -3.49 0.10 5.10
C ALA A 104 -3.54 1.57 4.67
N GLN A 105 -3.42 2.45 5.65
CA GLN A 105 -3.31 3.89 5.45
C GLN A 105 -2.15 4.44 6.28
N VAL A 106 -1.40 5.33 5.67
CA VAL A 106 -0.31 6.06 6.30
C VAL A 106 -0.58 7.55 6.18
N SER A 107 -0.67 8.23 7.31
CA SER A 107 -0.74 9.69 7.36
C SER A 107 0.61 10.25 7.79
N GLY A 108 1.02 11.37 7.23
CA GLY A 108 2.29 11.98 7.58
C GLY A 108 2.54 13.31 6.88
N HIS A 109 3.77 13.80 7.04
CA HIS A 109 4.24 15.02 6.43
C HIS A 109 5.21 14.70 5.29
N ILE A 110 4.86 15.15 4.08
CA ILE A 110 5.68 15.01 2.89
C ILE A 110 6.72 16.14 2.83
N ARG A 111 7.95 15.81 2.47
CA ARG A 111 9.00 16.77 2.11
C ARG A 111 9.72 16.33 0.84
N ILE A 112 10.09 17.28 0.02
CA ILE A 112 10.92 17.02 -1.17
C ILE A 112 12.33 16.65 -0.71
N ILE A 113 12.92 15.62 -1.34
CA ILE A 113 14.30 15.22 -1.14
C ILE A 113 15.11 15.49 -2.40
N GLN A 114 16.41 15.81 -2.23
CA GLN A 114 17.33 16.18 -3.29
C GLN A 114 18.74 15.62 -2.99
N GLY A 115 19.65 15.79 -3.94
CA GLY A 115 21.05 15.36 -3.75
C GLY A 115 21.18 13.85 -3.53
N GLU A 116 21.97 13.47 -2.53
CA GLU A 116 22.27 12.07 -2.21
C GLU A 116 21.03 11.27 -1.81
N ASP A 117 20.10 11.86 -1.04
CA ASP A 117 18.85 11.20 -0.64
C ASP A 117 17.99 10.82 -1.86
N LEU A 118 17.93 11.70 -2.88
CA LEU A 118 17.23 11.41 -4.13
C LEU A 118 17.89 10.23 -4.86
N ILE A 119 19.21 10.27 -5.05
CA ILE A 119 19.95 9.22 -5.74
C ILE A 119 19.80 7.88 -5.01
N GLU A 120 19.91 7.89 -3.68
CA GLU A 120 19.75 6.68 -2.88
C GLU A 120 18.32 6.11 -2.98
N SER A 121 17.29 6.97 -3.00
CA SER A 121 15.91 6.51 -3.16
C SER A 121 15.69 5.83 -4.52
N LEU A 122 16.28 6.37 -5.60
CA LEU A 122 16.22 5.77 -6.93
C LEU A 122 17.00 4.46 -7.01
N ARG A 123 18.22 4.42 -6.44
CA ARG A 123 19.04 3.21 -6.38
C ARG A 123 18.27 2.06 -5.74
N ARG A 124 17.72 2.27 -4.54
CA ARG A 124 16.94 1.24 -3.84
C ARG A 124 15.70 0.80 -4.60
N LEU A 125 15.00 1.74 -5.24
CA LEU A 125 13.82 1.41 -6.04
C LEU A 125 14.18 0.53 -7.23
N VAL A 126 15.20 0.92 -8.02
CA VAL A 126 15.67 0.17 -9.18
C VAL A 126 16.16 -1.22 -8.75
N ASP A 127 17.07 -1.29 -7.78
CA ASP A 127 17.64 -2.55 -7.32
C ASP A 127 16.57 -3.50 -6.74
N LYS A 128 15.52 -2.95 -6.13
CA LYS A 128 14.40 -3.76 -5.63
C LYS A 128 13.61 -4.40 -6.76
N TYR A 129 13.20 -3.62 -7.76
CA TYR A 129 12.32 -4.10 -8.81
C TYR A 129 13.02 -4.82 -9.94
N GLU A 130 14.30 -4.54 -10.14
CA GLU A 130 15.12 -5.26 -11.12
C GLU A 130 15.66 -6.61 -10.61
N ARG A 131 15.69 -6.83 -9.29
CA ARG A 131 16.26 -8.03 -8.66
C ARG A 131 15.80 -9.34 -9.29
N ASP A 132 14.50 -9.43 -9.58
CA ASP A 132 13.86 -10.64 -10.09
C ASP A 132 13.65 -10.59 -11.61
N SER A 133 14.25 -9.60 -12.29
CA SER A 133 14.25 -9.51 -13.75
C SER A 133 15.15 -10.60 -14.36
N VAL A 134 14.84 -11.05 -15.58
CA VAL A 134 15.66 -12.01 -16.33
C VAL A 134 17.06 -11.44 -16.62
N HIS A 135 17.14 -10.12 -16.80
CA HIS A 135 18.38 -9.38 -17.01
C HIS A 135 18.40 -8.16 -16.07
N PRO A 136 18.72 -8.37 -14.77
CA PRO A 136 18.66 -7.30 -13.80
C PRO A 136 19.69 -6.20 -14.10
N VAL A 137 19.28 -4.96 -14.00
CA VAL A 137 20.14 -3.79 -14.16
C VAL A 137 20.17 -3.03 -12.84
N SER A 138 21.36 -2.85 -12.24
CA SER A 138 21.48 -1.97 -11.07
C SER A 138 21.50 -0.50 -11.49
N PHE A 139 21.05 0.38 -10.60
CA PHE A 139 21.06 1.83 -10.84
C PHE A 139 22.45 2.34 -11.24
N ASP A 140 23.51 1.89 -10.52
CA ASP A 140 24.88 2.35 -10.75
C ASP A 140 25.50 1.82 -12.07
N ALA A 141 24.95 0.75 -12.64
CA ALA A 141 25.37 0.21 -13.94
C ALA A 141 24.67 0.91 -15.13
N MET A 142 23.68 1.76 -14.88
CA MET A 142 23.00 2.50 -15.96
C MET A 142 23.93 3.56 -16.58
N PRO A 143 23.90 3.75 -17.92
CA PRO A 143 24.60 4.85 -18.55
C PRO A 143 24.20 6.20 -17.95
N GLU A 144 25.15 7.14 -17.86
CA GLU A 144 24.93 8.47 -17.28
C GLU A 144 23.73 9.21 -17.92
N GLN A 145 23.57 9.10 -19.24
CA GLN A 145 22.45 9.68 -19.96
C GLN A 145 21.08 9.15 -19.49
N VAL A 146 21.01 7.87 -19.09
CA VAL A 146 19.79 7.25 -18.56
C VAL A 146 19.54 7.75 -17.14
N GLN A 147 20.60 7.81 -16.32
CA GLN A 147 20.51 8.37 -14.96
C GLN A 147 20.04 9.84 -14.99
N GLN A 148 20.51 10.65 -15.93
CA GLN A 148 20.07 12.03 -16.09
C GLN A 148 18.58 12.15 -16.46
N GLN A 149 18.02 11.21 -17.23
CA GLN A 149 16.57 11.20 -17.52
C GLN A 149 15.74 10.99 -16.25
N MET A 150 16.26 10.25 -15.29
CA MET A 150 15.58 10.02 -13.99
C MET A 150 15.49 11.31 -13.15
N LEU A 151 16.27 12.35 -13.47
CA LEU A 151 16.16 13.68 -12.85
C LEU A 151 14.91 14.47 -13.30
N GLY A 152 14.12 13.95 -14.24
CA GLY A 152 12.80 14.46 -14.64
C GLY A 152 11.70 14.25 -13.59
N ILE A 153 12.06 13.81 -12.37
CA ILE A 153 11.15 13.54 -11.25
C ILE A 153 11.30 14.55 -10.11
N VAL A 154 10.33 14.53 -9.21
CA VAL A 154 10.41 15.14 -7.88
C VAL A 154 10.32 13.98 -6.87
N ALA A 155 11.44 13.68 -6.22
CA ALA A 155 11.48 12.69 -5.16
C ALA A 155 11.08 13.31 -3.82
N PHE A 156 10.48 12.51 -2.97
CA PHE A 156 10.01 12.96 -1.67
C PHE A 156 10.09 11.85 -0.63
N GLU A 157 10.08 12.26 0.62
CA GLU A 157 9.92 11.41 1.79
C GLU A 157 8.65 11.83 2.54
N ILE A 158 7.89 10.86 3.01
CA ILE A 158 6.77 11.07 3.94
C ILE A 158 7.21 10.63 5.32
N GLN A 159 7.34 11.59 6.24
CA GLN A 159 7.55 11.33 7.66
C GLN A 159 6.25 10.78 8.24
N ILE A 160 6.29 9.54 8.70
CA ILE A 160 5.10 8.81 9.14
C ILE A 160 4.67 9.30 10.52
N GLU A 161 3.44 9.80 10.63
CA GLU A 161 2.81 10.12 11.91
C GLU A 161 1.95 8.97 12.41
N ARG A 162 1.22 8.30 11.49
CA ARG A 162 0.29 7.25 11.85
C ARG A 162 0.19 6.20 10.74
N LYS A 163 0.23 4.92 11.14
CA LYS A 163 -0.08 3.77 10.30
C LYS A 163 -1.30 3.06 10.87
N GLU A 164 -2.26 2.73 10.02
CA GLU A 164 -3.46 1.99 10.37
C GLU A 164 -3.74 0.94 9.30
N ALA A 165 -4.17 -0.25 9.69
CA ALA A 165 -4.58 -1.28 8.74
C ALA A 165 -5.91 -1.92 9.15
N SER A 166 -6.72 -2.20 8.13
CA SER A 166 -7.99 -2.90 8.25
C SER A 166 -7.95 -4.14 7.37
N PHE A 167 -7.97 -5.32 8.00
CA PHE A 167 -8.13 -6.60 7.31
C PHE A 167 -9.52 -7.11 7.62
N LYS A 168 -10.48 -6.76 6.75
CA LYS A 168 -11.86 -7.22 6.88
C LYS A 168 -12.00 -8.55 6.19
N LEU A 169 -12.00 -9.62 6.97
CA LEU A 169 -11.91 -11.01 6.53
C LEU A 169 -12.98 -11.91 7.16
N SER A 170 -14.14 -11.33 7.51
CA SER A 170 -15.25 -12.04 8.17
C SER A 170 -14.92 -12.61 9.56
N GLN A 171 -13.94 -12.05 10.27
CA GLN A 171 -13.52 -12.53 11.61
C GLN A 171 -14.64 -12.42 12.65
N ASN A 172 -15.61 -11.55 12.42
CA ASN A 172 -16.77 -11.35 13.29
C ASN A 172 -17.92 -12.35 13.04
N ARG A 173 -17.74 -13.33 12.15
CA ARG A 173 -18.73 -14.37 11.87
C ARG A 173 -18.53 -15.57 12.77
N ASN A 174 -19.62 -16.32 13.05
CA ASN A 174 -19.51 -17.63 13.69
C ASN A 174 -18.75 -18.61 12.77
N ASP A 175 -18.34 -19.75 13.32
CA ASP A 175 -17.49 -20.69 12.59
C ASP A 175 -18.18 -21.28 11.36
N VAL A 176 -19.48 -21.57 11.46
CA VAL A 176 -20.26 -22.15 10.33
C VAL A 176 -20.32 -21.17 9.16
N ASP A 177 -20.68 -19.93 9.42
CA ASP A 177 -20.74 -18.89 8.37
C ASP A 177 -19.35 -18.60 7.80
N PHE A 178 -18.31 -18.59 8.62
CA PHE A 178 -16.94 -18.38 8.19
C PHE A 178 -16.47 -19.50 7.25
N GLU A 179 -16.69 -20.75 7.61
CA GLU A 179 -16.34 -21.91 6.79
C GLU A 179 -17.16 -21.95 5.48
N ASN A 180 -18.43 -21.58 5.52
CA ASN A 180 -19.24 -21.46 4.32
C ASN A 180 -18.65 -20.42 3.35
N VAL A 181 -18.28 -19.25 3.84
CA VAL A 181 -17.64 -18.21 3.03
C VAL A 181 -16.34 -18.72 2.40
N ILE A 182 -15.48 -19.41 3.18
CA ILE A 182 -14.24 -19.99 2.67
C ILE A 182 -14.52 -21.02 1.57
N ARG A 183 -15.49 -21.92 1.78
CA ARG A 183 -15.87 -22.92 0.80
C ARG A 183 -16.31 -22.28 -0.53
N GLU A 184 -17.19 -21.29 -0.48
CA GLU A 184 -17.71 -20.63 -1.69
C GLU A 184 -16.59 -19.84 -2.42
N LEU A 185 -15.70 -19.17 -1.68
CA LEU A 185 -14.53 -18.50 -2.28
C LEU A 185 -13.61 -19.51 -2.99
N ARG A 186 -13.39 -20.70 -2.40
CA ARG A 186 -12.57 -21.76 -3.00
C ARG A 186 -13.19 -22.41 -4.22
N LEU A 187 -14.52 -22.43 -4.33
CA LEU A 187 -15.25 -22.91 -5.50
C LEU A 187 -15.29 -21.89 -6.64
N SER A 188 -14.92 -20.65 -6.36
CA SER A 188 -14.87 -19.59 -7.39
C SER A 188 -13.79 -19.88 -8.44
N LYS A 189 -14.10 -19.53 -9.69
CA LYS A 189 -13.10 -19.53 -10.78
C LYS A 189 -12.17 -18.33 -10.73
N ASP A 190 -12.47 -17.34 -9.89
CA ASP A 190 -11.62 -16.17 -9.69
C ASP A 190 -10.43 -16.53 -8.78
N PRO A 191 -9.17 -16.46 -9.26
CA PRO A 191 -8.01 -16.75 -8.46
C PRO A 191 -7.85 -15.80 -7.26
N LEU A 192 -8.37 -14.57 -7.34
CA LEU A 192 -8.34 -13.63 -6.22
C LEU A 192 -9.30 -14.05 -5.09
N ALA A 193 -10.42 -14.69 -5.41
CA ALA A 193 -11.31 -15.27 -4.40
C ALA A 193 -10.62 -16.40 -3.63
N ASN A 194 -9.91 -17.29 -4.34
CA ASN A 194 -9.12 -18.35 -3.70
C ASN A 194 -8.00 -17.79 -2.81
N ALA A 195 -7.29 -16.77 -3.28
CA ALA A 195 -6.26 -16.09 -2.50
C ALA A 195 -6.84 -15.43 -1.24
N LEU A 196 -8.05 -14.84 -1.33
CA LEU A 196 -8.75 -14.26 -0.18
C LEU A 196 -9.10 -15.34 0.86
N ALA A 197 -9.55 -16.52 0.43
CA ALA A 197 -9.84 -17.62 1.36
C ALA A 197 -8.59 -18.04 2.16
N LEU A 198 -7.39 -18.00 1.55
CA LEU A 198 -6.13 -18.27 2.26
C LEU A 198 -5.81 -17.18 3.29
N GLU A 199 -5.95 -15.90 2.93
CA GLU A 199 -5.75 -14.79 3.88
C GLU A 199 -6.77 -14.84 5.03
N MET A 200 -8.04 -15.21 4.76
CA MET A 200 -9.05 -15.38 5.81
C MET A 200 -8.63 -16.43 6.83
N VAL A 201 -8.16 -17.60 6.40
CA VAL A 201 -7.69 -18.68 7.30
C VAL A 201 -6.50 -18.21 8.13
N LYS A 202 -5.52 -17.55 7.50
CA LYS A 202 -4.31 -17.04 8.14
C LYS A 202 -4.61 -16.07 9.29
N TYR A 203 -5.61 -15.19 9.13
CA TYR A 203 -5.95 -14.15 10.11
C TYR A 203 -7.18 -14.48 10.99
N ARG A 204 -7.71 -15.72 10.96
CA ARG A 204 -8.83 -16.13 11.82
C ARG A 204 -8.45 -16.18 13.29
N ASN A 205 -7.24 -16.66 13.58
CA ASN A 205 -6.75 -17.00 14.91
C ASN A 205 -5.66 -16.03 15.43
N GLY A 206 -5.50 -14.87 14.79
CA GLY A 206 -4.47 -13.89 15.10
C GLY A 206 -4.95 -12.67 15.86
#